data_e1693d1670c25ddcc3f5e8533f09aab5
#
_entry.id   e1693d1670c25ddcc3f5e8533f09aab5
#
_cell.length_a   1.000
_cell.length_b   1.000
_cell.length_c   1.000
_cell.angle_alpha   90.00
_cell.angle_beta   90.00
_cell.angle_gamma   90.00
#
_symmetry.space_group_name_H-M   'P 1'
#
loop_
_entity.id
_entity.type
_entity.pdbx_description
1 polymer ?
#
loop_
_entity_poly.entity_id
_entity_poly.type
_entity_poly.pdbx_seq_one_letter_code
_entity_poly.pdbx_strand_id
1 'polypeptide(L)'
;MSVAHRTLSTRAANWLLLALLAVYIVYNLGPIFWLVISSMKSRMDLFSMPPKIFFTPDWGGYQSVFGVGVGANSAAAIGVFDSLLNSVLIATVGTAAAVVLGTLAGYVTSRYDFRGKNDFMFFVLSTRMLPPVAVLVFYHIMYAELGLTDTRIGLILIAVFINVGLATWIMKGFF
;
A
#
# COMPACT_ATOMS: atom_id res chain seq x y z
N MET A 1 2.38 31.65 44.09
CA MET A 1 1.81 32.30 42.86
C MET A 1 2.35 31.68 41.56
N SER A 2 2.26 30.35 41.35
CA SER A 2 2.84 29.77 40.10
C SER A 2 1.95 28.71 39.37
N VAL A 3 0.72 28.50 39.80
CA VAL A 3 -0.14 27.45 39.23
C VAL A 3 -0.98 27.95 38.05
N ALA A 4 -1.30 29.26 37.99
CA ALA A 4 -2.17 29.83 36.95
C ALA A 4 -1.47 29.98 35.57
N HIS A 5 -0.14 30.22 35.54
CA HIS A 5 0.61 30.37 34.28
C HIS A 5 0.84 29.07 33.53
N ARG A 6 0.86 27.91 34.21
CA ARG A 6 0.99 26.60 33.59
C ARG A 6 -0.23 26.16 32.81
N THR A 7 -1.43 26.51 33.26
CA THR A 7 -2.68 26.07 32.64
C THR A 7 -3.01 26.81 31.32
N LEU A 8 -2.62 28.07 31.20
CA LEU A 8 -2.83 28.85 29.96
C LEU A 8 -1.84 28.42 28.87
N SER A 9 -0.57 28.15 29.23
CA SER A 9 0.42 27.68 28.26
C SER A 9 0.11 26.26 27.74
N THR A 10 -0.39 25.37 28.59
CA THR A 10 -0.82 24.03 28.16
C THR A 10 -2.07 24.06 27.31
N ARG A 11 -3.02 24.95 27.56
CA ARG A 11 -4.21 25.15 26.71
C ARG A 11 -3.81 25.70 25.34
N ALA A 12 -2.98 26.71 25.28
CA ALA A 12 -2.47 27.28 24.01
C ALA A 12 -1.67 26.24 23.22
N ALA A 13 -0.82 25.46 23.88
CA ALA A 13 -0.10 24.36 23.24
C ALA A 13 -1.04 23.29 22.68
N ASN A 14 -2.10 22.92 23.41
CA ASN A 14 -3.09 21.96 22.91
C ASN A 14 -3.86 22.48 21.71
N TRP A 15 -4.26 23.76 21.71
CA TRP A 15 -4.91 24.37 20.56
C TRP A 15 -3.98 24.42 19.34
N LEU A 16 -2.70 24.72 19.54
CA LEU A 16 -1.71 24.70 18.47
C LEU A 16 -1.54 23.29 17.90
N LEU A 17 -1.45 22.27 18.77
CA LEU A 17 -1.35 20.88 18.34
C LEU A 17 -2.60 20.42 17.57
N LEU A 18 -3.80 20.80 18.03
CA LEU A 18 -5.03 20.50 17.32
C LEU A 18 -5.10 21.21 15.95
N ALA A 19 -4.66 22.46 15.86
CA ALA A 19 -4.57 23.18 14.59
C ALA A 19 -3.59 22.52 13.60
N LEU A 20 -2.40 22.15 14.09
CA LEU A 20 -1.42 21.41 13.29
C LEU A 20 -1.95 20.05 12.83
N LEU A 21 -2.62 19.33 13.71
CA LEU A 21 -3.25 18.05 13.40
C LEU A 21 -4.35 18.23 12.33
N ALA A 22 -5.19 19.26 12.47
CA ALA A 22 -6.23 19.56 11.48
C ALA A 22 -5.63 19.88 10.11
N VAL A 23 -4.60 20.71 10.05
CA VAL A 23 -3.86 21.00 8.81
C VAL A 23 -3.26 19.73 8.20
N TYR A 24 -2.65 18.89 9.02
CA TYR A 24 -2.09 17.61 8.59
C TYR A 24 -3.16 16.67 8.01
N ILE A 25 -4.32 16.58 8.67
CA ILE A 25 -5.45 15.77 8.21
C ILE A 25 -5.97 16.30 6.86
N VAL A 26 -6.20 17.62 6.74
CA VAL A 26 -6.68 18.23 5.49
C VAL A 26 -5.68 18.02 4.36
N TYR A 27 -4.39 18.17 4.63
CA TYR A 27 -3.33 17.94 3.65
C TYR A 27 -3.30 16.49 3.16
N ASN A 28 -3.46 15.52 4.06
CA ASN A 28 -3.46 14.09 3.69
C ASN A 28 -4.77 13.64 3.04
N LEU A 29 -5.92 14.13 3.50
CA LEU A 29 -7.22 13.75 2.97
C LEU A 29 -7.60 14.52 1.70
N GLY A 30 -7.01 15.69 1.46
CA GLY A 30 -7.28 16.53 0.30
C GLY A 30 -7.15 15.78 -1.04
N PRO A 31 -6.02 15.12 -1.33
CA PRO A 31 -5.85 14.34 -2.55
C PRO A 31 -6.84 13.18 -2.66
N ILE A 32 -7.16 12.52 -1.56
CA ILE A 32 -8.13 11.40 -1.53
C ILE A 32 -9.53 11.93 -1.85
N PHE A 33 -9.93 13.05 -1.24
CA PHE A 33 -11.19 13.71 -1.50
C PHE A 33 -11.32 14.14 -2.97
N TRP A 34 -10.23 14.72 -3.52
CA TRP A 34 -10.18 15.09 -4.93
C TRP A 34 -10.34 13.87 -5.85
N LEU A 35 -9.70 12.76 -5.52
CA LEU A 35 -9.80 11.52 -6.27
C LEU A 35 -11.23 10.96 -6.26
N VAL A 36 -11.90 10.96 -5.10
CA VAL A 36 -13.30 10.54 -4.97
C VAL A 36 -14.23 11.44 -5.78
N ILE A 37 -14.07 12.76 -5.70
CA ILE A 37 -14.86 13.69 -6.52
C ILE A 37 -14.60 13.47 -8.02
N SER A 38 -13.34 13.30 -8.40
CA SER A 38 -12.94 13.11 -9.79
C SER A 38 -13.48 11.81 -10.39
N SER A 39 -13.62 10.75 -9.58
CA SER A 39 -14.18 9.48 -10.03
C SER A 39 -15.67 9.56 -10.42
N MET A 40 -16.37 10.60 -9.93
CA MET A 40 -17.79 10.85 -10.22
C MET A 40 -18.01 11.90 -11.31
N LYS A 41 -16.94 12.40 -11.94
CA LYS A 41 -17.03 13.39 -13.03
C LYS A 41 -17.14 12.73 -14.39
N SER A 42 -17.91 13.37 -15.28
CA SER A 42 -17.86 13.03 -16.70
C SER A 42 -16.46 13.29 -17.28
N ARG A 43 -16.11 12.66 -18.39
CA ARG A 43 -14.82 12.93 -19.07
C ARG A 43 -14.65 14.41 -19.42
N MET A 44 -15.70 15.09 -19.83
CA MET A 44 -15.65 16.51 -20.15
C MET A 44 -15.36 17.38 -18.91
N ASP A 45 -16.00 17.07 -17.78
CA ASP A 45 -15.81 17.82 -16.54
C ASP A 45 -14.46 17.55 -15.89
N LEU A 46 -13.91 16.33 -16.07
CA LEU A 46 -12.60 15.95 -15.55
C LEU A 46 -11.46 16.77 -16.17
N PHE A 47 -11.54 17.01 -17.50
CA PHE A 47 -10.51 17.75 -18.25
C PHE A 47 -10.88 19.23 -18.49
N SER A 48 -11.92 19.75 -17.84
CA SER A 48 -12.32 21.16 -17.98
C SER A 48 -11.28 22.09 -17.34
N MET A 49 -10.99 23.21 -18.02
CA MET A 49 -10.18 24.29 -17.46
C MET A 49 -11.02 25.57 -17.44
N PRO A 50 -11.22 26.23 -16.27
CA PRO A 50 -10.77 25.85 -14.94
C PRO A 50 -11.46 24.58 -14.41
N PRO A 51 -10.85 23.88 -13.40
CA PRO A 51 -11.45 22.66 -12.83
C PRO A 51 -12.84 22.94 -12.24
N LYS A 52 -13.83 22.21 -12.67
CA LYS A 52 -15.20 22.34 -12.14
C LYS A 52 -15.27 21.69 -10.77
N ILE A 53 -15.71 22.47 -9.76
CA ILE A 53 -15.98 21.96 -8.42
C ILE A 53 -17.43 21.45 -8.32
N PHE A 54 -18.38 22.17 -8.95
CA PHE A 54 -19.78 21.78 -9.01
C PHE A 54 -20.07 21.11 -10.36
N PHE A 55 -20.54 19.88 -10.31
CA PHE A 55 -20.83 19.05 -11.49
C PHE A 55 -21.99 18.11 -11.17
N THR A 56 -22.62 17.56 -12.19
CA THR A 56 -23.60 16.48 -12.05
C THR A 56 -22.86 15.14 -11.96
N PRO A 57 -23.07 14.32 -10.90
CA PRO A 57 -22.41 13.03 -10.76
C PRO A 57 -22.72 12.11 -11.95
N ASP A 58 -21.66 11.56 -12.55
CA ASP A 58 -21.74 10.57 -13.63
C ASP A 58 -21.27 9.20 -13.07
N TRP A 59 -22.17 8.24 -13.04
CA TRP A 59 -21.91 6.88 -12.56
C TRP A 59 -21.49 5.92 -13.69
N GLY A 60 -21.39 6.41 -14.91
CA GLY A 60 -21.05 5.58 -16.10
C GLY A 60 -19.73 4.85 -15.96
N GLY A 61 -18.72 5.49 -15.32
CA GLY A 61 -17.44 4.86 -15.01
C GLY A 61 -17.59 3.63 -14.11
N TYR A 62 -18.35 3.77 -13.01
CA TYR A 62 -18.60 2.66 -12.09
C TYR A 62 -19.44 1.55 -12.73
N GLN A 63 -20.48 1.92 -13.48
CA GLN A 63 -21.30 0.96 -14.20
C GLN A 63 -20.47 0.13 -15.19
N SER A 64 -19.54 0.76 -15.88
CA SER A 64 -18.65 0.05 -16.82
C SER A 64 -17.68 -0.90 -16.11
N VAL A 65 -17.16 -0.52 -14.93
CA VAL A 65 -16.27 -1.37 -14.13
C VAL A 65 -16.98 -2.61 -13.59
N PHE A 66 -18.24 -2.45 -13.15
CA PHE A 66 -19.04 -3.56 -12.61
C PHE A 66 -19.82 -4.33 -13.69
N GLY A 67 -19.62 -4.02 -14.96
CA GLY A 67 -20.29 -4.72 -16.05
C GLY A 67 -21.79 -4.44 -16.15
N VAL A 68 -22.25 -3.26 -15.68
CA VAL A 68 -23.66 -2.85 -15.67
C VAL A 68 -23.87 -1.66 -16.60
N GLY A 69 -24.89 -1.70 -17.42
CA GLY A 69 -25.29 -0.57 -18.29
C GLY A 69 -24.60 -0.51 -19.66
N VAL A 70 -24.67 0.66 -20.29
CA VAL A 70 -24.11 0.92 -21.62
C VAL A 70 -22.57 0.87 -21.52
N GLY A 71 -21.95 -0.14 -22.10
CA GLY A 71 -20.52 -0.38 -22.00
C GLY A 71 -20.12 -1.59 -21.16
N ALA A 72 -21.10 -2.26 -20.53
CA ALA A 72 -20.89 -3.49 -19.76
C ALA A 72 -20.18 -4.60 -20.54
N ASN A 73 -20.35 -4.62 -21.87
CA ASN A 73 -19.73 -5.59 -22.77
C ASN A 73 -18.41 -5.10 -23.38
N SER A 74 -17.88 -3.95 -22.92
CA SER A 74 -16.58 -3.50 -23.39
C SER A 74 -15.48 -4.39 -22.78
N ALA A 75 -14.53 -4.81 -23.60
CA ALA A 75 -13.38 -5.61 -23.15
C ALA A 75 -12.62 -4.94 -21.98
N ALA A 76 -12.67 -3.62 -21.88
CA ALA A 76 -12.09 -2.85 -20.79
C ALA A 76 -12.82 -3.05 -19.45
N ALA A 77 -14.15 -3.16 -19.44
CA ALA A 77 -14.94 -3.37 -18.24
C ALA A 77 -14.70 -4.77 -17.61
N ILE A 78 -14.67 -5.79 -18.46
CA ILE A 78 -14.41 -7.18 -18.05
C ILE A 78 -13.00 -7.30 -17.47
N GLY A 79 -12.01 -6.65 -18.10
CA GLY A 79 -10.62 -6.74 -17.66
C GLY A 79 -10.31 -6.05 -16.31
N VAL A 80 -11.06 -5.02 -15.92
CA VAL A 80 -10.83 -4.31 -14.65
C VAL A 80 -11.22 -5.17 -13.46
N PHE A 81 -12.37 -5.84 -13.50
CA PHE A 81 -12.83 -6.69 -12.41
C PHE A 81 -11.91 -7.90 -12.21
N ASP A 82 -11.53 -8.56 -13.29
CA ASP A 82 -10.59 -9.69 -13.25
C ASP A 82 -9.21 -9.27 -12.73
N SER A 83 -8.74 -8.09 -13.14
CA SER A 83 -7.47 -7.52 -12.65
C SER A 83 -7.54 -7.21 -11.16
N LEU A 84 -8.68 -6.73 -10.68
CA LEU A 84 -8.90 -6.46 -9.25
C LEU A 84 -8.91 -7.75 -8.43
N LEU A 85 -9.61 -8.79 -8.90
CA LEU A 85 -9.60 -10.11 -8.25
C LEU A 85 -8.19 -10.71 -8.23
N ASN A 86 -7.44 -10.62 -9.32
CA ASN A 86 -6.05 -11.07 -9.38
C ASN A 86 -5.18 -10.32 -8.36
N SER A 87 -5.33 -9.00 -8.26
CA SER A 87 -4.59 -8.18 -7.30
C SER A 87 -4.91 -8.56 -5.86
N VAL A 88 -6.19 -8.76 -5.53
CA VAL A 88 -6.63 -9.20 -4.19
C VAL A 88 -6.05 -10.57 -3.86
N LEU A 89 -6.11 -11.52 -4.78
CA LEU A 89 -5.58 -12.87 -4.59
C LEU A 89 -4.06 -12.82 -4.34
N ILE A 90 -3.31 -12.16 -5.22
CA ILE A 90 -1.85 -12.06 -5.12
C ILE A 90 -1.44 -11.35 -3.82
N ALA A 91 -2.10 -10.25 -3.49
CA ALA A 91 -1.81 -9.50 -2.27
C ALA A 91 -2.12 -10.31 -1.02
N THR A 92 -3.27 -10.98 -0.96
CA THR A 92 -3.69 -11.77 0.21
C THR A 92 -2.78 -12.97 0.42
N VAL A 93 -2.55 -13.78 -0.61
CA VAL A 93 -1.72 -14.98 -0.52
C VAL A 93 -0.26 -14.61 -0.25
N GLY A 94 0.27 -13.62 -0.97
CA GLY A 94 1.65 -13.15 -0.78
C GLY A 94 1.89 -12.58 0.62
N THR A 95 0.96 -11.77 1.13
CA THR A 95 1.07 -11.21 2.49
C THR A 95 0.93 -12.29 3.54
N ALA A 96 -0.04 -13.20 3.43
CA ALA A 96 -0.22 -14.31 4.37
C ALA A 96 1.04 -15.19 4.44
N ALA A 97 1.60 -15.57 3.31
CA ALA A 97 2.85 -16.34 3.26
C ALA A 97 4.04 -15.57 3.86
N ALA A 98 4.18 -14.28 3.55
CA ALA A 98 5.24 -13.44 4.11
C ALA A 98 5.12 -13.30 5.63
N VAL A 99 3.90 -13.13 6.15
CA VAL A 99 3.63 -13.04 7.60
C VAL A 99 3.93 -14.35 8.29
N VAL A 100 3.49 -15.49 7.75
CA VAL A 100 3.77 -16.81 8.34
C VAL A 100 5.29 -17.06 8.40
N LEU A 101 5.99 -16.91 7.29
CA LEU A 101 7.45 -17.10 7.23
C LEU A 101 8.19 -16.09 8.12
N GLY A 102 7.78 -14.83 8.08
CA GLY A 102 8.35 -13.78 8.91
C GLY A 102 8.12 -14.01 10.41
N THR A 103 6.95 -14.53 10.79
CA THR A 103 6.63 -14.89 12.19
C THR A 103 7.54 -16.03 12.68
N LEU A 104 7.69 -17.08 11.87
CA LEU A 104 8.57 -18.21 12.21
C LEU A 104 10.02 -17.75 12.37
N ALA A 105 10.54 -16.98 11.41
CA ALA A 105 11.89 -16.42 11.47
C ALA A 105 12.06 -15.43 12.62
N GLY A 106 11.08 -14.57 12.88
CA GLY A 106 11.05 -13.63 14.00
C GLY A 106 11.05 -14.35 15.35
N TYR A 107 10.26 -15.41 15.49
CA TYR A 107 10.23 -16.24 16.69
C TYR A 107 11.59 -16.89 16.97
N VAL A 108 12.18 -17.56 15.98
CA VAL A 108 13.49 -18.22 16.14
C VAL A 108 14.57 -17.21 16.50
N THR A 109 14.62 -16.08 15.80
CA THR A 109 15.62 -15.03 16.06
C THR A 109 15.40 -14.28 17.37
N SER A 110 14.21 -14.33 17.95
CA SER A 110 13.93 -13.75 19.27
C SER A 110 14.27 -14.71 20.42
N ARG A 111 13.88 -15.98 20.30
CA ARG A 111 13.91 -16.95 21.38
C ARG A 111 15.18 -17.79 21.46
N TYR A 112 15.91 -17.91 20.36
CA TYR A 112 17.10 -18.76 20.31
C TYR A 112 18.34 -17.93 19.99
N ASP A 113 19.46 -18.28 20.67
CA ASP A 113 20.77 -17.75 20.38
C ASP A 113 21.54 -18.75 19.52
N PHE A 114 21.84 -18.36 18.29
CA PHE A 114 22.60 -19.15 17.36
C PHE A 114 23.72 -18.33 16.69
N ARG A 115 24.75 -19.01 16.22
CA ARG A 115 25.89 -18.36 15.56
C ARG A 115 25.42 -17.70 14.26
N GLY A 116 25.73 -16.42 14.06
CA GLY A 116 25.34 -15.66 12.88
C GLY A 116 23.95 -15.00 12.97
N LYS A 117 23.27 -15.02 14.13
CA LYS A 117 21.96 -14.38 14.35
C LYS A 117 21.94 -12.91 13.94
N ASN A 118 22.98 -12.16 14.35
CA ASN A 118 23.07 -10.73 14.03
C ASN A 118 23.32 -10.50 12.53
N ASP A 119 24.17 -11.31 11.92
CA ASP A 119 24.46 -11.24 10.49
C ASP A 119 23.21 -11.58 9.65
N PHE A 120 22.45 -12.60 10.07
CA PHE A 120 21.17 -12.94 9.46
C PHE A 120 20.19 -11.77 9.54
N MET A 121 20.05 -11.16 10.69
CA MET A 121 19.14 -10.01 10.88
C MET A 121 19.60 -8.79 10.09
N PHE A 122 20.91 -8.55 10.02
CA PHE A 122 21.48 -7.50 9.19
C PHE A 122 21.21 -7.78 7.69
N PHE A 123 21.42 -9.00 7.23
CA PHE A 123 21.10 -9.40 5.86
C PHE A 123 19.64 -9.19 5.53
N VAL A 124 18.71 -9.64 6.39
CA VAL A 124 17.28 -9.46 6.22
C VAL A 124 16.88 -7.98 6.10
N LEU A 125 17.49 -7.10 6.90
CA LEU A 125 17.28 -5.66 6.78
C LEU A 125 17.91 -5.07 5.52
N SER A 126 19.11 -5.50 5.15
CA SER A 126 19.83 -4.98 3.99
C SER A 126 19.14 -5.26 2.66
N THR A 127 18.36 -6.35 2.57
CA THR A 127 17.53 -6.63 1.38
C THR A 127 16.51 -5.53 1.10
N ARG A 128 16.09 -4.80 2.12
CA ARG A 128 15.17 -3.64 1.99
C ARG A 128 15.85 -2.37 1.46
N MET A 129 17.17 -2.28 1.57
CA MET A 129 17.93 -1.13 1.08
C MET A 129 18.17 -1.20 -0.44
N LEU A 130 17.96 -2.36 -1.04
CA LEU A 130 18.05 -2.52 -2.50
C LEU A 130 16.86 -1.83 -3.18
N PRO A 131 17.11 -0.91 -4.13
CA PRO A 131 16.04 -0.31 -4.90
C PRO A 131 15.30 -1.39 -5.70
N PRO A 132 13.96 -1.54 -5.57
CA PRO A 132 13.22 -2.59 -6.29
C PRO A 132 13.45 -2.56 -7.80
N VAL A 133 13.59 -1.37 -8.38
CA VAL A 133 13.84 -1.19 -9.82
C VAL A 133 15.18 -1.79 -10.26
N ALA A 134 16.20 -1.73 -9.42
CA ALA A 134 17.53 -2.29 -9.75
C ALA A 134 17.51 -3.82 -9.87
N VAL A 135 16.64 -4.48 -9.10
CA VAL A 135 16.52 -5.94 -9.10
C VAL A 135 15.49 -6.46 -10.12
N LEU A 136 14.64 -5.58 -10.65
CA LEU A 136 13.55 -5.95 -11.56
C LEU A 136 14.05 -6.66 -12.82
N VAL A 137 15.15 -6.20 -13.39
CA VAL A 137 15.76 -6.80 -14.61
C VAL A 137 16.21 -8.23 -14.34
N PHE A 138 16.86 -8.46 -13.20
CA PHE A 138 17.33 -9.80 -12.80
C PHE A 138 16.15 -10.74 -12.53
N TYR A 139 15.10 -10.27 -11.87
CA TYR A 139 13.87 -11.05 -11.70
C TYR A 139 13.24 -11.43 -13.03
N HIS A 140 13.19 -10.50 -13.99
CA HIS A 140 12.60 -10.78 -15.29
C HIS A 140 13.37 -11.88 -16.03
N ILE A 141 14.71 -11.82 -16.07
CA ILE A 141 15.56 -12.82 -16.72
C ILE A 141 15.37 -14.19 -16.03
N MET A 142 15.50 -14.23 -14.71
CA MET A 142 15.34 -15.46 -13.92
C MET A 142 13.95 -16.09 -14.12
N TYR A 143 12.91 -15.27 -14.16
CA TYR A 143 11.53 -15.74 -14.34
C TYR A 143 11.26 -16.24 -15.75
N ALA A 144 11.90 -15.65 -16.75
CA ALA A 144 11.84 -16.16 -18.12
C ALA A 144 12.43 -17.57 -18.22
N GLU A 145 13.58 -17.83 -17.60
CA GLU A 145 14.21 -19.15 -17.57
C GLU A 145 13.41 -20.18 -16.75
N LEU A 146 12.76 -19.76 -15.66
CA LEU A 146 11.96 -20.64 -14.81
C LEU A 146 10.51 -20.84 -15.30
N GLY A 147 10.09 -20.18 -16.40
CA GLY A 147 8.74 -20.21 -16.90
C GLY A 147 7.71 -19.57 -15.96
N LEU A 148 8.16 -18.65 -15.09
CA LEU A 148 7.32 -17.92 -14.12
C LEU A 148 6.86 -16.56 -14.63
N THR A 149 7.30 -16.13 -15.80
CA THR A 149 6.87 -14.88 -16.43
C THR A 149 5.37 -14.92 -16.67
N ASP A 150 4.69 -13.82 -16.35
CA ASP A 150 3.24 -13.64 -16.50
C ASP A 150 2.39 -14.68 -15.75
N THR A 151 2.89 -15.18 -14.62
CA THR A 151 2.17 -16.10 -13.75
C THR A 151 1.80 -15.48 -12.42
N ARG A 152 0.66 -15.89 -11.85
CA ARG A 152 0.25 -15.48 -10.49
C ARG A 152 1.25 -15.93 -9.44
N ILE A 153 1.81 -17.12 -9.60
CA ILE A 153 2.82 -17.70 -8.68
C ILE A 153 4.06 -16.82 -8.68
N GLY A 154 4.55 -16.39 -9.85
CA GLY A 154 5.69 -15.48 -9.95
C GLY A 154 5.46 -14.17 -9.17
N LEU A 155 4.29 -13.56 -9.32
CA LEU A 155 3.96 -12.33 -8.59
C LEU A 155 3.81 -12.56 -7.08
N ILE A 156 3.23 -13.68 -6.65
CA ILE A 156 3.14 -14.06 -5.23
C ILE A 156 4.52 -14.24 -4.62
N LEU A 157 5.44 -14.91 -5.31
CA LEU A 157 6.81 -15.10 -4.83
C LEU A 157 7.54 -13.77 -4.65
N ILE A 158 7.44 -12.86 -5.63
CA ILE A 158 8.01 -11.50 -5.48
C ILE A 158 7.42 -10.79 -4.26
N ALA A 159 6.09 -10.85 -4.08
CA ALA A 159 5.42 -10.23 -2.94
C ALA A 159 5.92 -10.81 -1.60
N VAL A 160 6.13 -12.12 -1.52
CA VAL A 160 6.72 -12.78 -0.34
C VAL A 160 8.15 -12.29 -0.10
N PHE A 161 9.02 -12.36 -1.11
CA PHE A 161 10.43 -11.94 -0.97
C PHE A 161 10.58 -10.49 -0.52
N ILE A 162 9.78 -9.60 -1.08
CA ILE A 162 9.81 -8.19 -0.69
C ILE A 162 9.32 -8.00 0.75
N ASN A 163 8.36 -8.75 1.24
CA ASN A 163 7.71 -8.49 2.52
C ASN A 163 8.19 -9.34 3.68
N VAL A 164 8.78 -10.52 3.45
CA VAL A 164 9.22 -11.43 4.51
C VAL A 164 10.26 -10.80 5.44
N GLY A 165 11.17 -10.00 4.90
CA GLY A 165 12.19 -9.31 5.71
C GLY A 165 11.58 -8.34 6.73
N LEU A 166 10.63 -7.52 6.30
CA LEU A 166 9.92 -6.59 7.18
C LEU A 166 9.08 -7.34 8.20
N ALA A 167 8.36 -8.37 7.77
CA ALA A 167 7.56 -9.21 8.65
C ALA A 167 8.44 -9.84 9.74
N THR A 168 9.60 -10.40 9.38
CA THR A 168 10.57 -10.95 10.34
C THR A 168 11.02 -9.92 11.37
N TRP A 169 11.38 -8.73 10.90
CA TRP A 169 11.87 -7.66 11.78
C TRP A 169 10.80 -7.16 12.75
N ILE A 170 9.57 -6.94 12.26
CA ILE A 170 8.45 -6.53 13.10
C ILE A 170 8.11 -7.61 14.10
N MET A 171 7.94 -8.87 13.65
CA MET A 171 7.53 -9.97 14.51
C MET A 171 8.56 -10.29 15.59
N LYS A 172 9.85 -10.12 15.31
CA LYS A 172 10.90 -10.24 16.33
C LYS A 172 10.69 -9.30 17.53
N GLY A 173 10.12 -8.11 17.28
CA GLY A 173 9.85 -7.14 18.35
C GLY A 173 8.68 -7.53 19.26
N PHE A 174 7.83 -8.46 18.84
CA PHE A 174 6.69 -8.96 19.64
C PHE A 174 7.02 -10.21 20.46
N PHE A 175 8.10 -10.92 20.17
CA PHE A 175 8.54 -12.13 20.86
C PHE A 175 9.69 -11.86 21.83
#